data_0d3bb65463ff696cbee9ae8ec2e891c0
#
_entry.id   0d3bb65463ff696cbee9ae8ec2e891c0
#
_cell.length_a   1.000
_cell.length_b   1.000
_cell.length_c   1.000
_cell.angle_alpha   90.00
_cell.angle_beta   90.00
_cell.angle_gamma   90.00
#
_symmetry.space_group_name_H-M   'P 1'
#
loop_
_entity.id
_entity.type
_entity.pdbx_description
1 polymer ?
#
loop_
_entity_poly.entity_id
_entity_poly.type
_entity_poly.pdbx_seq_one_letter_code
_entity_poly.pdbx_strand_id
1 'polypeptide(L)'
;PILMFSSLTHHGAQATLDALEAGALDFLPKKFEDIAQDRKDASRLLCTKVRLIARRGLGLKRPSFRNIESRKLPDNAPKQAFFKTSGLLSGHKDAAKQPTVSSVRPTGKQYKCLAIGASTGGPVALQKVLSPLPGDFPYPILLVQHMPGTFTTAFAQRLDSNCKIAVKEAEQGDILKPGHAYLAPGGKQMLIEPIGSNKRISIVDASQADKVNYKPSVDLTFSSLARAYGGDVLGVILTGMGAD
;
A
#
# COMPACT_ATOMS: atom_id res chain seq x y z
N PRO A 1 18.17 1.72 7.60
CA PRO A 1 16.75 1.47 7.79
C PRO A 1 16.41 1.42 9.28
N ILE A 2 15.28 2.03 9.67
CA ILE A 2 14.82 2.13 11.06
C ILE A 2 13.46 1.45 11.17
N LEU A 3 13.30 0.54 12.15
CA LEU A 3 12.04 -0.03 12.61
C LEU A 3 11.77 0.49 14.02
N MET A 4 10.62 1.13 14.21
CA MET A 4 10.26 1.71 15.50
C MET A 4 9.49 0.73 16.37
N PHE A 5 9.67 0.80 17.70
CA PHE A 5 8.79 0.16 18.66
C PHE A 5 8.04 1.24 19.42
N SER A 6 6.71 1.23 19.33
CA SER A 6 5.86 2.26 19.90
C SER A 6 4.90 1.72 20.96
N SER A 7 4.60 2.56 21.96
CA SER A 7 3.45 2.31 22.85
C SER A 7 2.14 2.64 22.12
N LEU A 8 1.07 1.89 22.43
CA LEU A 8 -0.27 2.13 21.87
C LEU A 8 -1.01 3.28 22.57
N THR A 9 -0.30 4.34 22.95
CA THR A 9 -0.89 5.56 23.47
C THR A 9 -1.08 6.57 22.35
N HIS A 10 -1.98 7.53 22.53
CA HIS A 10 -2.21 8.60 21.56
C HIS A 10 -0.92 9.40 21.28
N HIS A 11 -0.15 9.74 22.31
CA HIS A 11 1.16 10.39 22.17
C HIS A 11 2.17 9.49 21.44
N GLY A 12 2.16 8.19 21.70
CA GLY A 12 3.02 7.23 21.02
C GLY A 12 2.67 7.13 19.52
N ALA A 13 1.39 7.21 19.17
CA ALA A 13 0.95 7.21 17.78
C ALA A 13 1.48 8.43 17.01
N GLN A 14 1.32 9.63 17.58
CA GLN A 14 1.81 10.86 16.95
C GLN A 14 3.32 10.84 16.74
N ALA A 15 4.09 10.53 17.79
CA ALA A 15 5.55 10.43 17.71
C ALA A 15 6.02 9.36 16.69
N THR A 16 5.26 8.27 16.55
CA THR A 16 5.55 7.23 15.57
C THR A 16 5.30 7.71 14.15
N LEU A 17 4.21 8.42 13.92
CA LEU A 17 3.92 9.01 12.60
C LEU A 17 4.98 10.05 12.22
N ASP A 18 5.45 10.86 13.18
CA ASP A 18 6.55 11.81 12.96
C ASP A 18 7.86 11.10 12.61
N ALA A 19 8.17 9.99 13.29
CA ALA A 19 9.35 9.18 12.97
C ALA A 19 9.26 8.53 11.58
N LEU A 20 8.07 8.09 11.13
CA LEU A 20 7.87 7.57 9.78
C LEU A 20 8.10 8.64 8.71
N GLU A 21 7.63 9.89 8.94
CA GLU A 21 7.94 11.01 8.05
C GLU A 21 9.42 11.37 8.04
N ALA A 22 10.09 11.30 9.18
CA ALA A 22 11.52 11.52 9.30
C ALA A 22 12.36 10.39 8.65
N GLY A 23 11.72 9.31 8.14
CA GLY A 23 12.37 8.27 7.37
C GLY A 23 12.45 6.90 8.05
N ALA A 24 11.79 6.68 9.18
CA ALA A 24 11.58 5.33 9.68
C ALA A 24 10.71 4.56 8.68
N LEU A 25 11.05 3.28 8.43
CA LEU A 25 10.39 2.51 7.38
C LEU A 25 9.11 1.83 7.84
N ASP A 26 9.02 1.49 9.14
CA ASP A 26 7.85 0.86 9.72
C ASP A 26 7.91 0.92 11.25
N PHE A 27 6.83 0.45 11.90
CA PHE A 27 6.76 0.33 13.34
C PHE A 27 6.07 -0.96 13.80
N LEU A 28 6.27 -1.30 15.07
CA LEU A 28 5.56 -2.36 15.78
C LEU A 28 5.13 -1.85 17.16
N PRO A 29 3.98 -2.29 17.69
CA PRO A 29 3.62 -2.09 19.08
C PRO A 29 4.64 -2.71 20.02
N LYS A 30 4.86 -2.11 21.21
CA LYS A 30 5.73 -2.66 22.25
C LYS A 30 5.14 -3.91 22.92
N LYS A 31 3.81 -4.00 23.00
CA LYS A 31 3.11 -5.15 23.54
C LYS A 31 2.88 -6.16 22.44
N PHE A 32 3.40 -7.36 22.59
CA PHE A 32 3.27 -8.44 21.62
C PHE A 32 1.82 -8.95 21.50
N GLU A 33 1.04 -8.85 22.56
CA GLU A 33 -0.39 -9.21 22.60
C GLU A 33 -1.23 -8.38 21.62
N ASP A 34 -0.78 -7.17 21.30
CA ASP A 34 -1.45 -6.26 20.35
C ASP A 34 -1.07 -6.55 18.88
N ILE A 35 -0.11 -7.45 18.66
CA ILE A 35 0.42 -7.78 17.33
C ILE A 35 -0.13 -9.11 16.83
N ALA A 36 -0.24 -10.09 17.70
CA ALA A 36 -0.64 -11.46 17.36
C ALA A 36 -1.19 -12.18 18.58
N GLN A 37 -2.02 -13.20 18.34
CA GLN A 37 -2.62 -14.03 19.39
C GLN A 37 -1.59 -14.95 20.07
N ASP A 38 -0.47 -15.24 19.41
CA ASP A 38 0.59 -16.11 19.90
C ASP A 38 1.96 -15.42 19.77
N ARG A 39 2.84 -15.70 20.74
CA ARG A 39 4.23 -15.23 20.77
C ARG A 39 5.04 -15.69 19.56
N LYS A 40 4.71 -16.85 18.99
CA LYS A 40 5.36 -17.36 17.78
C LYS A 40 5.00 -16.53 16.55
N ASP A 41 3.73 -16.15 16.43
CA ASP A 41 3.28 -15.32 15.31
C ASP A 41 3.81 -13.88 15.42
N ALA A 42 3.88 -13.32 16.63
CA ALA A 42 4.54 -12.04 16.87
C ALA A 42 6.02 -12.07 16.47
N SER A 43 6.73 -13.16 16.81
CA SER A 43 8.13 -13.36 16.41
C SER A 43 8.29 -13.50 14.90
N ARG A 44 7.40 -14.25 14.25
CA ARG A 44 7.39 -14.38 12.77
C ARG A 44 7.18 -13.04 12.09
N LEU A 45 6.21 -12.25 12.57
CA LEU A 45 5.93 -10.92 12.02
C LEU A 45 7.13 -9.99 12.19
N LEU A 46 7.75 -9.94 13.38
CA LEU A 46 8.95 -9.17 13.63
C LEU A 46 10.09 -9.58 12.67
N CYS A 47 10.41 -10.88 12.60
CA CYS A 47 11.44 -11.37 11.70
C CYS A 47 11.17 -11.03 10.23
N THR A 48 9.91 -11.09 9.81
CA THR A 48 9.51 -10.79 8.45
C THR A 48 9.66 -9.28 8.15
N LYS A 49 9.22 -8.40 9.07
CA LYS A 49 9.40 -6.95 8.94
C LYS A 49 10.90 -6.57 8.92
N VAL A 50 11.70 -7.12 9.82
CA VAL A 50 13.15 -6.86 9.85
C VAL A 50 13.82 -7.26 8.54
N ARG A 51 13.52 -8.46 8.00
CA ARG A 51 14.06 -8.92 6.71
C ARG A 51 13.67 -8.01 5.56
N LEU A 52 12.42 -7.56 5.51
CA LEU A 52 11.93 -6.67 4.46
C LEU A 52 12.64 -5.30 4.50
N ILE A 53 12.74 -4.73 5.71
CA ILE A 53 13.38 -3.43 5.92
C ILE A 53 14.87 -3.50 5.59
N ALA A 54 15.55 -4.57 5.99
CA ALA A 54 16.95 -4.79 5.67
C ALA A 54 17.19 -4.87 4.15
N ARG A 55 16.36 -5.59 3.42
CA ARG A 55 16.46 -5.69 1.94
C ARG A 55 16.28 -4.34 1.24
N ARG A 56 15.41 -3.46 1.73
CA ARG A 56 15.25 -2.10 1.19
C ARG A 56 16.48 -1.21 1.45
N GLY A 57 17.10 -1.36 2.62
CA GLY A 57 18.28 -0.57 2.99
C GLY A 57 19.56 -0.97 2.24
N LEU A 58 19.65 -2.20 1.72
CA LEU A 58 20.82 -2.69 1.01
C LEU A 58 20.86 -2.36 -0.48
N GLY A 59 19.90 -1.59 -1.00
CA GLY A 59 19.87 -1.20 -2.41
C GLY A 59 19.82 -2.39 -3.40
N LEU A 60 19.49 -3.58 -2.92
CA LEU A 60 19.39 -4.78 -3.76
C LEU A 60 18.27 -4.54 -4.78
N LYS A 61 18.67 -4.33 -6.04
CA LYS A 61 17.76 -4.26 -7.18
C LYS A 61 16.80 -5.45 -7.09
N ARG A 62 15.51 -5.21 -7.13
CA ARG A 62 14.51 -6.26 -7.32
C ARG A 62 14.98 -7.13 -8.48
N PRO A 63 14.97 -8.47 -8.38
CA PRO A 63 15.13 -9.30 -9.56
C PRO A 63 13.99 -8.87 -10.52
N SER A 64 14.38 -8.30 -11.65
CA SER A 64 13.43 -8.06 -12.73
C SER A 64 12.89 -9.43 -13.12
N PHE A 65 11.57 -9.62 -13.05
CA PHE A 65 10.94 -10.75 -13.71
C PHE A 65 11.31 -10.62 -15.20
N ARG A 66 12.32 -11.37 -15.62
CA ARG A 66 12.59 -11.56 -17.04
C ARG A 66 11.34 -12.19 -17.62
N ASN A 67 10.74 -11.51 -18.57
CA ASN A 67 9.76 -12.09 -19.48
C ASN A 67 10.26 -13.47 -19.89
N ILE A 68 9.44 -14.46 -19.63
CA ILE A 68 9.59 -15.78 -20.28
C ILE A 68 9.13 -15.55 -21.72
N GLU A 69 10.02 -15.01 -22.53
CA GLU A 69 9.83 -15.08 -23.97
C GLU A 69 9.94 -16.54 -24.40
N SER A 70 8.90 -16.96 -25.06
CA SER A 70 8.74 -18.25 -25.71
C SER A 70 10.04 -18.73 -26.38
N ARG A 71 10.56 -19.86 -25.91
CA ARG A 71 11.60 -20.64 -26.59
C ARG A 71 11.12 -21.00 -28.00
N LYS A 72 11.66 -20.36 -29.01
CA LYS A 72 11.73 -20.93 -30.35
C LYS A 72 12.94 -21.87 -30.41
N LEU A 73 12.68 -23.08 -30.92
CA LEU A 73 13.67 -24.12 -31.17
C LEU A 73 14.74 -23.67 -32.18
N PRO A 74 15.94 -24.27 -32.15
CA PRO A 74 17.07 -23.82 -32.95
C PRO A 74 17.02 -24.47 -34.35
N ASP A 75 17.18 -23.64 -35.39
CA ASP A 75 17.61 -24.12 -36.71
C ASP A 75 19.10 -23.90 -36.86
N ASN A 76 19.74 -24.98 -37.35
CA ASN A 76 21.16 -25.14 -37.56
C ASN A 76 21.72 -24.25 -38.67
N ALA A 77 22.89 -23.70 -38.51
CA ALA A 77 24.16 -23.97 -39.20
C ALA A 77 25.08 -22.71 -39.26
N PRO A 78 26.40 -22.92 -39.42
CA PRO A 78 27.43 -21.97 -39.00
C PRO A 78 28.01 -21.14 -40.16
N LYS A 79 28.53 -19.93 -39.89
CA LYS A 79 29.68 -19.39 -40.65
C LYS A 79 30.35 -18.19 -39.96
N GLN A 80 31.59 -18.46 -39.58
CA GLN A 80 32.83 -17.71 -39.83
C GLN A 80 33.04 -16.29 -39.29
N ALA A 81 34.12 -16.24 -38.55
CA ALA A 81 34.88 -15.16 -38.00
C ALA A 81 35.21 -14.00 -38.97
N PHE A 82 35.27 -12.77 -38.39
CA PHE A 82 36.30 -11.82 -38.78
C PHE A 82 36.71 -10.95 -37.57
N PHE A 83 37.98 -11.06 -37.22
CA PHE A 83 38.69 -10.14 -36.34
C PHE A 83 38.89 -8.78 -37.02
N LYS A 84 38.70 -7.69 -36.28
CA LYS A 84 39.61 -6.53 -36.39
C LYS A 84 39.60 -5.71 -35.11
N THR A 85 40.81 -5.55 -34.60
CA THR A 85 41.27 -4.70 -33.50
C THR A 85 41.29 -3.23 -33.87
N SER A 86 41.20 -2.41 -32.84
CA SER A 86 41.89 -1.15 -32.55
C SER A 86 41.04 0.09 -32.43
N GLY A 87 41.26 0.83 -31.33
CA GLY A 87 41.03 2.27 -31.25
C GLY A 87 40.49 2.80 -29.93
N LEU A 88 41.32 2.98 -28.93
CA LEU A 88 41.48 4.10 -27.97
C LEU A 88 40.29 5.01 -27.59
N LEU A 89 40.07 5.04 -26.23
CA LEU A 89 39.82 6.21 -25.36
C LEU A 89 38.84 7.27 -25.84
N SER A 90 37.67 7.30 -25.23
CA SER A 90 36.97 8.56 -24.96
C SER A 90 35.99 8.42 -23.80
N GLY A 91 36.03 9.39 -22.89
CA GLY A 91 35.36 9.37 -21.57
C GLY A 91 33.85 9.23 -21.64
N HIS A 92 33.33 8.30 -20.84
CA HIS A 92 31.91 8.18 -20.58
C HIS A 92 31.53 9.08 -19.40
N LYS A 93 30.83 10.16 -19.72
CA LYS A 93 29.95 10.82 -18.76
C LYS A 93 28.73 9.92 -18.59
N ASP A 94 28.64 9.26 -17.44
CA ASP A 94 27.44 8.52 -17.04
C ASP A 94 26.29 9.52 -16.78
N ALA A 95 25.55 9.83 -17.83
CA ALA A 95 24.24 10.43 -17.70
C ALA A 95 23.29 9.33 -17.16
N ALA A 96 22.93 9.41 -15.89
CA ALA A 96 21.91 8.57 -15.28
C ALA A 96 20.64 8.61 -16.14
N LYS A 97 20.35 7.53 -16.87
CA LYS A 97 19.08 7.37 -17.57
C LYS A 97 17.95 7.38 -16.54
N GLN A 98 17.21 8.49 -16.49
CA GLN A 98 15.93 8.54 -15.81
C GLN A 98 15.04 7.42 -16.38
N PRO A 99 14.32 6.65 -15.52
CA PRO A 99 13.41 5.65 -16.03
C PRO A 99 12.35 6.37 -16.88
N THR A 100 12.32 6.04 -18.16
CA THR A 100 11.26 6.49 -19.06
C THR A 100 9.95 5.93 -18.53
N VAL A 101 9.10 6.80 -17.99
CA VAL A 101 7.72 6.46 -17.65
C VAL A 101 7.06 6.08 -18.96
N SER A 102 6.81 4.78 -19.17
CA SER A 102 6.01 4.33 -20.31
C SER A 102 4.67 5.04 -20.22
N SER A 103 4.31 5.78 -21.27
CA SER A 103 3.04 6.48 -21.33
C SER A 103 1.91 5.46 -21.23
N VAL A 104 1.32 5.31 -20.04
CA VAL A 104 0.14 4.48 -19.83
C VAL A 104 -0.99 5.15 -20.60
N ARG A 105 -1.46 4.51 -21.68
CA ARG A 105 -2.63 5.01 -22.42
C ARG A 105 -3.86 4.87 -21.53
N PRO A 106 -4.66 5.93 -21.36
CA PRO A 106 -5.91 5.85 -20.64
C PRO A 106 -6.80 4.77 -21.27
N THR A 107 -7.37 3.90 -20.49
CA THR A 107 -8.28 2.82 -20.97
C THR A 107 -9.64 3.36 -21.40
N GLY A 108 -9.93 4.64 -21.15
CA GLY A 108 -11.26 5.24 -21.35
C GLY A 108 -12.31 4.77 -20.33
N LYS A 109 -11.96 3.85 -19.43
CA LYS A 109 -12.86 3.37 -18.41
C LYS A 109 -13.07 4.43 -17.33
N GLN A 110 -14.31 4.72 -17.03
CA GLN A 110 -14.66 5.60 -15.91
C GLN A 110 -14.85 4.77 -14.64
N TYR A 111 -14.19 5.18 -13.58
CA TYR A 111 -14.33 4.58 -12.27
C TYR A 111 -15.27 5.45 -11.41
N LYS A 112 -15.86 4.84 -10.39
CA LYS A 112 -16.76 5.53 -9.43
C LYS A 112 -16.21 5.56 -8.01
N CYS A 113 -15.13 4.83 -7.75
CA CYS A 113 -14.49 4.73 -6.44
C CYS A 113 -13.01 4.38 -6.62
N LEU A 114 -12.15 4.95 -5.76
CA LEU A 114 -10.75 4.58 -5.61
C LEU A 114 -10.59 3.79 -4.30
N ALA A 115 -9.97 2.63 -4.36
CA ALA A 115 -9.64 1.82 -3.20
C ALA A 115 -8.12 1.62 -3.12
N ILE A 116 -7.53 1.92 -1.98
CA ILE A 116 -6.08 1.82 -1.78
C ILE A 116 -5.79 0.91 -0.59
N GLY A 117 -5.06 -0.18 -0.83
CA GLY A 117 -4.52 -1.06 0.19
C GLY A 117 -3.04 -0.81 0.44
N ALA A 118 -2.64 -0.83 1.70
CA ALA A 118 -1.25 -0.63 2.10
C ALA A 118 -0.92 -1.29 3.45
N SER A 119 0.37 -1.61 3.65
CA SER A 119 0.88 -2.18 4.89
C SER A 119 2.22 -1.52 5.27
N THR A 120 3.32 -2.26 5.35
CA THR A 120 4.66 -1.74 5.66
C THR A 120 5.08 -0.62 4.70
N GLY A 121 5.40 0.56 5.25
CA GLY A 121 5.70 1.77 4.47
C GLY A 121 4.46 2.46 3.90
N GLY A 122 3.27 1.94 4.20
CA GLY A 122 1.98 2.46 3.77
C GLY A 122 1.71 3.89 4.19
N PRO A 123 1.92 4.29 5.45
CA PRO A 123 1.60 5.63 5.89
C PRO A 123 2.27 6.72 5.05
N VAL A 124 3.56 6.60 4.79
CA VAL A 124 4.30 7.55 3.94
C VAL A 124 3.86 7.48 2.48
N ALA A 125 3.56 6.28 1.97
CA ALA A 125 3.10 6.11 0.61
C ALA A 125 1.70 6.70 0.39
N LEU A 126 0.77 6.46 1.32
CA LEU A 126 -0.58 7.03 1.29
C LEU A 126 -0.54 8.57 1.30
N GLN A 127 0.25 9.17 2.19
CA GLN A 127 0.41 10.61 2.24
C GLN A 127 0.93 11.17 0.91
N LYS A 128 1.95 10.54 0.31
CA LYS A 128 2.49 10.95 -1.00
C LYS A 128 1.48 10.84 -2.14
N VAL A 129 0.58 9.87 -2.09
CA VAL A 129 -0.44 9.68 -3.13
C VAL A 129 -1.61 10.64 -2.94
N LEU A 130 -2.03 10.88 -1.70
CA LEU A 130 -3.23 11.66 -1.41
C LEU A 130 -2.97 13.19 -1.41
N SER A 131 -1.81 13.64 -0.92
CA SER A 131 -1.51 15.09 -0.81
C SER A 131 -1.61 15.87 -2.13
N PRO A 132 -1.23 15.34 -3.31
CA PRO A 132 -1.38 16.07 -4.57
C PRO A 132 -2.80 16.05 -5.14
N LEU A 133 -3.74 15.25 -4.59
CA LEU A 133 -5.09 15.19 -5.11
C LEU A 133 -5.83 16.52 -4.88
N PRO A 134 -6.61 17.00 -5.86
CA PRO A 134 -7.39 18.21 -5.71
C PRO A 134 -8.56 18.00 -4.73
N GLY A 135 -8.98 19.06 -4.03
CA GLY A 135 -10.05 18.97 -3.04
C GLY A 135 -11.42 18.57 -3.61
N ASP A 136 -11.63 18.84 -4.89
CA ASP A 136 -12.82 18.44 -5.68
C ASP A 136 -12.63 17.08 -6.40
N PHE A 137 -11.77 16.21 -5.88
CA PHE A 137 -11.56 14.88 -6.46
C PHE A 137 -12.91 14.17 -6.65
N PRO A 138 -13.24 13.71 -7.86
CA PRO A 138 -14.63 13.39 -8.22
C PRO A 138 -15.14 12.07 -7.64
N TYR A 139 -14.33 11.31 -6.93
CA TYR A 139 -14.70 9.99 -6.41
C TYR A 139 -14.45 9.88 -4.92
N PRO A 140 -15.23 9.03 -4.19
CA PRO A 140 -14.87 8.61 -2.85
C PRO A 140 -13.61 7.73 -2.88
N ILE A 141 -12.81 7.83 -1.81
CA ILE A 141 -11.57 7.06 -1.65
C ILE A 141 -11.67 6.20 -0.40
N LEU A 142 -11.39 4.90 -0.53
CA LEU A 142 -11.31 3.98 0.60
C LEU A 142 -9.86 3.60 0.85
N LEU A 143 -9.43 3.71 2.10
CA LEU A 143 -8.07 3.43 2.52
C LEU A 143 -8.06 2.26 3.49
N VAL A 144 -7.32 1.22 3.16
CA VAL A 144 -7.08 0.08 4.05
C VAL A 144 -5.60 0.04 4.37
N GLN A 145 -5.25 0.38 5.60
CA GLN A 145 -3.89 0.33 6.11
C GLN A 145 -3.82 -0.66 7.28
N HIS A 146 -2.96 -1.67 7.19
CA HIS A 146 -2.71 -2.57 8.31
C HIS A 146 -2.04 -1.80 9.45
N MET A 147 -2.84 -1.41 10.44
CA MET A 147 -2.42 -0.55 11.55
C MET A 147 -3.34 -0.78 12.76
N PRO A 148 -2.82 -0.75 14.00
CA PRO A 148 -3.65 -0.83 15.20
C PRO A 148 -4.63 0.34 15.32
N GLY A 149 -5.80 0.11 15.94
CA GLY A 149 -6.88 1.09 16.05
C GLY A 149 -6.46 2.41 16.74
N THR A 150 -5.56 2.35 17.71
CA THR A 150 -5.03 3.55 18.38
C THR A 150 -4.23 4.47 17.44
N PHE A 151 -3.77 3.93 16.30
CA PHE A 151 -3.00 4.70 15.30
C PHE A 151 -3.87 5.19 14.16
N THR A 152 -4.95 4.50 13.81
CA THR A 152 -5.77 4.85 12.64
C THR A 152 -6.44 6.20 12.80
N THR A 153 -6.94 6.53 13.99
CA THR A 153 -7.52 7.85 14.28
C THR A 153 -6.50 8.98 14.11
N ALA A 154 -5.31 8.85 14.73
CA ALA A 154 -4.25 9.85 14.60
C ALA A 154 -3.74 9.97 13.16
N PHE A 155 -3.67 8.86 12.43
CA PHE A 155 -3.24 8.85 11.04
C PHE A 155 -4.27 9.50 10.13
N ALA A 156 -5.57 9.27 10.32
CA ALA A 156 -6.62 9.94 9.57
C ALA A 156 -6.57 11.46 9.77
N GLN A 157 -6.42 11.94 11.01
CA GLN A 157 -6.27 13.35 11.33
C GLN A 157 -5.03 13.97 10.66
N ARG A 158 -3.92 13.23 10.63
CA ARG A 158 -2.70 13.69 9.96
C ARG A 158 -2.85 13.78 8.45
N LEU A 159 -3.51 12.79 7.83
CA LEU A 159 -3.82 12.84 6.40
C LEU A 159 -4.74 14.01 6.08
N ASP A 160 -5.78 14.25 6.88
CA ASP A 160 -6.70 15.37 6.71
C ASP A 160 -5.97 16.71 6.75
N SER A 161 -5.04 16.89 7.69
CA SER A 161 -4.23 18.11 7.81
C SER A 161 -3.28 18.32 6.61
N ASN A 162 -2.87 17.27 5.92
CA ASN A 162 -1.86 17.30 4.85
C ASN A 162 -2.45 17.17 3.44
N CYS A 163 -3.75 16.91 3.30
CA CYS A 163 -4.43 16.73 2.03
C CYS A 163 -5.43 17.86 1.77
N LYS A 164 -5.79 18.05 0.51
CA LYS A 164 -6.86 18.97 0.10
C LYS A 164 -8.24 18.32 0.13
N ILE A 165 -8.29 16.99 -0.05
CA ILE A 165 -9.49 16.18 0.15
C ILE A 165 -9.74 16.02 1.64
N ALA A 166 -11.01 15.88 2.05
CA ALA A 166 -11.34 15.55 3.43
C ALA A 166 -10.96 14.10 3.75
N VAL A 167 -10.30 13.86 4.88
CA VAL A 167 -9.91 12.51 5.30
C VAL A 167 -10.41 12.24 6.71
N LYS A 168 -11.08 11.13 6.92
CA LYS A 168 -11.51 10.69 8.25
C LYS A 168 -11.30 9.20 8.47
N GLU A 169 -11.19 8.80 9.73
CA GLU A 169 -11.40 7.40 10.07
C GLU A 169 -12.87 7.04 9.81
N ALA A 170 -13.09 5.90 9.18
CA ALA A 170 -14.42 5.46 8.78
C ALA A 170 -15.26 5.06 10.00
N GLU A 171 -16.52 5.48 10.01
CA GLU A 171 -17.50 5.16 11.03
C GLU A 171 -18.69 4.37 10.46
N GLN A 172 -19.37 3.66 11.35
CA GLN A 172 -20.59 2.94 10.98
C GLN A 172 -21.63 3.88 10.40
N GLY A 173 -22.11 3.60 9.21
CA GLY A 173 -23.15 4.36 8.54
C GLY A 173 -22.68 5.52 7.68
N ASP A 174 -21.38 5.80 7.59
CA ASP A 174 -20.83 6.83 6.70
C ASP A 174 -21.29 6.60 5.26
N ILE A 175 -21.83 7.64 4.64
CA ILE A 175 -22.19 7.62 3.22
C ILE A 175 -21.00 8.09 2.39
N LEU A 176 -20.63 7.31 1.38
CA LEU A 176 -19.51 7.63 0.51
C LEU A 176 -19.78 8.87 -0.33
N LYS A 177 -18.88 9.86 -0.28
CA LYS A 177 -18.98 11.13 -0.99
C LYS A 177 -17.74 11.42 -1.81
N PRO A 178 -17.84 12.03 -2.99
CA PRO A 178 -16.68 12.58 -3.70
C PRO A 178 -15.88 13.55 -2.83
N GLY A 179 -14.59 13.66 -3.09
CA GLY A 179 -13.69 14.52 -2.33
C GLY A 179 -13.37 14.06 -0.91
N HIS A 180 -13.82 12.85 -0.52
CA HIS A 180 -13.62 12.30 0.81
C HIS A 180 -12.84 10.97 0.76
N ALA A 181 -11.91 10.80 1.66
CA ALA A 181 -11.20 9.56 1.92
C ALA A 181 -11.57 9.00 3.29
N TYR A 182 -11.86 7.71 3.34
CA TYR A 182 -12.29 6.99 4.53
C TYR A 182 -11.25 5.92 4.87
N LEU A 183 -10.58 6.10 6.00
CA LEU A 183 -9.57 5.16 6.50
C LEU A 183 -10.24 4.07 7.34
N ALA A 184 -10.04 2.82 7.00
CA ALA A 184 -10.57 1.70 7.77
C ALA A 184 -10.01 1.69 9.20
N PRO A 185 -10.88 1.57 10.24
CA PRO A 185 -10.42 1.53 11.63
C PRO A 185 -9.65 0.26 11.94
N GLY A 186 -8.53 0.38 12.64
CA GLY A 186 -7.73 -0.75 13.06
C GLY A 186 -8.48 -1.65 14.05
N GLY A 187 -8.27 -2.95 13.95
CA GLY A 187 -8.94 -3.94 14.77
C GLY A 187 -10.35 -4.31 14.32
N LYS A 188 -10.89 -3.66 13.29
CA LYS A 188 -12.23 -3.89 12.73
C LYS A 188 -12.17 -4.16 11.25
N GLN A 189 -13.29 -4.62 10.66
CA GLN A 189 -13.43 -4.74 9.21
C GLN A 189 -14.31 -3.61 8.66
N MET A 190 -13.91 -3.04 7.53
CA MET A 190 -14.67 -2.05 6.81
C MET A 190 -15.28 -2.69 5.56
N LEU A 191 -16.59 -2.74 5.49
CA LEU A 191 -17.34 -3.27 4.36
C LEU A 191 -18.18 -2.16 3.72
N ILE A 192 -18.52 -2.34 2.45
CA ILE A 192 -19.35 -1.39 1.71
C ILE A 192 -20.66 -2.04 1.32
N GLU A 193 -21.75 -1.39 1.66
CA GLU A 193 -23.10 -1.85 1.41
C GLU A 193 -23.84 -0.86 0.49
N PRO A 194 -24.60 -1.35 -0.49
CA PRO A 194 -25.50 -0.48 -1.26
C PRO A 194 -26.69 -0.02 -0.38
N ILE A 195 -27.05 1.26 -0.47
CA ILE A 195 -28.23 1.83 0.16
C ILE A 195 -28.94 2.74 -0.85
N GLY A 196 -30.00 2.25 -1.48
CA GLY A 196 -30.62 2.95 -2.61
C GLY A 196 -29.61 3.25 -3.71
N SER A 197 -29.50 4.51 -4.12
CA SER A 197 -28.50 4.97 -5.10
C SER A 197 -27.11 5.19 -4.51
N ASN A 198 -26.98 5.26 -3.19
CA ASN A 198 -25.74 5.55 -2.48
C ASN A 198 -25.03 4.27 -2.02
N LYS A 199 -23.84 4.45 -1.47
CA LYS A 199 -23.05 3.40 -0.80
C LYS A 199 -22.75 3.85 0.63
N ARG A 200 -22.83 2.91 1.55
CA ARG A 200 -22.65 3.12 2.99
C ARG A 200 -21.52 2.25 3.50
N ILE A 201 -20.75 2.78 4.45
CA ILE A 201 -19.77 2.02 5.21
C ILE A 201 -20.45 1.22 6.31
N SER A 202 -20.11 -0.05 6.41
CA SER A 202 -20.47 -0.94 7.51
C SER A 202 -19.18 -1.34 8.23
N ILE A 203 -19.08 -1.01 9.51
CA ILE A 203 -17.96 -1.40 10.38
C ILE A 203 -18.36 -2.62 11.17
N VAL A 204 -17.60 -3.70 11.02
CA VAL A 204 -17.89 -4.99 11.65
C VAL A 204 -16.75 -5.33 12.59
N ASP A 205 -17.09 -5.67 13.83
CA ASP A 205 -16.12 -6.24 14.76
C ASP A 205 -15.73 -7.63 14.24
N ALA A 206 -14.44 -7.80 13.98
CA ALA A 206 -13.95 -9.06 13.50
C ALA A 206 -14.10 -10.11 14.59
N SER A 207 -15.03 -11.06 14.40
CA SER A 207 -15.19 -12.19 15.30
C SER A 207 -13.93 -13.07 15.26
N GLN A 208 -13.62 -13.76 16.37
CA GLN A 208 -12.50 -14.72 16.41
C GLN A 208 -12.70 -15.91 15.44
N ALA A 209 -13.89 -16.09 14.91
CA ALA A 209 -14.22 -17.12 13.94
C ALA A 209 -13.81 -16.77 12.50
N ASP A 210 -13.58 -15.51 12.20
CA ASP A 210 -13.10 -15.10 10.88
C ASP A 210 -11.63 -15.48 10.74
N LYS A 211 -11.34 -16.39 9.84
CA LYS A 211 -9.97 -16.85 9.50
C LYS A 211 -9.11 -15.78 8.82
N VAL A 212 -9.44 -14.51 9.01
CA VAL A 212 -8.76 -13.38 8.39
C VAL A 212 -7.64 -12.89 9.30
N ASN A 213 -6.42 -12.90 8.77
CA ASN A 213 -5.22 -12.58 9.56
C ASN A 213 -5.10 -11.10 9.91
N TYR A 214 -5.71 -10.22 9.11
CA TYR A 214 -5.57 -8.77 9.24
C TYR A 214 -6.90 -8.08 9.54
N LYS A 215 -6.84 -7.06 10.39
CA LYS A 215 -7.95 -6.23 10.82
C LYS A 215 -7.50 -4.76 10.81
N PRO A 216 -7.85 -3.99 9.76
CA PRO A 216 -8.71 -4.32 8.62
C PRO A 216 -8.03 -5.22 7.58
N SER A 217 -8.84 -5.94 6.77
CA SER A 217 -8.42 -6.74 5.63
C SER A 217 -8.67 -5.98 4.32
N VAL A 218 -7.66 -5.94 3.45
CA VAL A 218 -7.77 -5.37 2.10
C VAL A 218 -8.74 -6.20 1.27
N ASP A 219 -8.61 -7.52 1.31
CA ASP A 219 -9.44 -8.44 0.52
C ASP A 219 -10.92 -8.33 0.87
N LEU A 220 -11.28 -8.27 2.15
CA LEU A 220 -12.68 -8.10 2.57
C LEU A 220 -13.27 -6.77 2.11
N THR A 221 -12.53 -5.67 2.30
CA THR A 221 -12.97 -4.35 1.86
C THR A 221 -13.12 -4.30 0.33
N PHE A 222 -12.11 -4.77 -0.41
CA PHE A 222 -12.13 -4.76 -1.88
C PHE A 222 -13.20 -5.67 -2.45
N SER A 223 -13.42 -6.84 -1.85
CA SER A 223 -14.52 -7.75 -2.24
C SER A 223 -15.90 -7.12 -2.03
N SER A 224 -16.09 -6.38 -0.91
CA SER A 224 -17.33 -5.68 -0.65
C SER A 224 -17.56 -4.53 -1.64
N LEU A 225 -16.49 -3.79 -1.99
CA LEU A 225 -16.53 -2.75 -3.02
C LEU A 225 -16.88 -3.32 -4.40
N ALA A 226 -16.25 -4.44 -4.78
CA ALA A 226 -16.54 -5.09 -6.05
C ALA A 226 -18.02 -5.51 -6.15
N ARG A 227 -18.61 -5.99 -5.05
CA ARG A 227 -20.05 -6.28 -5.00
C ARG A 227 -20.92 -5.02 -5.09
N ALA A 228 -20.50 -3.90 -4.46
CA ALA A 228 -21.28 -2.68 -4.39
C ALA A 228 -21.23 -1.83 -5.67
N TYR A 229 -20.10 -1.83 -6.38
CA TYR A 229 -19.83 -1.00 -7.56
C TYR A 229 -19.62 -1.81 -8.85
N GLY A 230 -19.57 -3.15 -8.78
CA GLY A 230 -19.18 -3.98 -9.91
C GLY A 230 -17.73 -3.69 -10.34
N GLY A 231 -17.53 -3.57 -11.65
CA GLY A 231 -16.20 -3.28 -12.21
C GLY A 231 -15.76 -1.82 -12.15
N ASP A 232 -16.52 -0.90 -11.53
CA ASP A 232 -16.28 0.55 -11.55
C ASP A 232 -15.38 1.02 -10.38
N VAL A 233 -14.61 0.13 -9.78
CA VAL A 233 -13.62 0.42 -8.73
C VAL A 233 -12.22 0.40 -9.31
N LEU A 234 -11.42 1.43 -9.04
CA LEU A 234 -9.99 1.40 -9.25
C LEU A 234 -9.31 0.92 -7.95
N GLY A 235 -8.85 -0.32 -7.95
CA GLY A 235 -8.08 -0.90 -6.84
C GLY A 235 -6.59 -0.66 -7.02
N VAL A 236 -5.92 -0.19 -5.97
CA VAL A 236 -4.48 0.09 -5.94
C VAL A 236 -3.88 -0.57 -4.71
N ILE A 237 -2.82 -1.35 -4.87
CA ILE A 237 -1.99 -1.82 -3.78
C ILE A 237 -0.64 -1.10 -3.86
N LEU A 238 -0.29 -0.35 -2.81
CA LEU A 238 0.91 0.48 -2.81
C LEU A 238 2.14 -0.29 -2.36
N THR A 239 2.20 -0.59 -1.09
CA THR A 239 3.38 -1.21 -0.47
C THR A 239 2.97 -2.01 0.74
N GLY A 240 3.65 -3.10 0.99
CA GLY A 240 3.38 -3.94 2.15
C GLY A 240 4.01 -5.30 2.06
N MET A 241 3.63 -6.10 3.03
CA MET A 241 3.90 -7.54 3.13
C MET A 241 2.60 -8.27 3.41
N GLY A 242 2.58 -9.51 2.98
CA GLY A 242 1.52 -10.44 3.28
C GLY A 242 0.55 -10.64 2.14
N ALA A 243 -0.21 -11.70 2.27
CA ALA A 243 -1.46 -11.92 1.61
C ALA A 243 -2.54 -11.81 2.71
N ASP A 244 -3.56 -11.07 2.43
CA ASP A 244 -4.77 -11.01 3.27
C ASP A 244 -5.52 -12.34 3.20
#